data_8f51c0e77ed605318866c4e2baac69eb
#
_entry.id   8f51c0e77ed605318866c4e2baac69eb
#
_cell.length_a   1.000
_cell.length_b   1.000
_cell.length_c   1.000
_cell.angle_alpha   90.00
_cell.angle_beta   90.00
_cell.angle_gamma   90.00
#
_symmetry.space_group_name_H-M   'P 1'
#
loop_
_entity.id
_entity.type
_entity.pdbx_description
1 polymer ?
#
loop_
_entity_poly.entity_id
_entity_poly.type
_entity_poly.pdbx_seq_one_letter_code
_entity_poly.pdbx_strand_id
1 'polypeptide(L)'
;MSIADQIFINTCRDILDNGISDEDLPVRPHWLDGTPAHTIKKFCIVNRYDLSKEFPIITLRRTAFKSAIDEILWIWQKKSNNVHDLNSHIWDSWADETGSIGKAYGYQLGVKSVYPEGEFDQVDRVLYDLKNNPSSRRILTNIYNFQDLHEMHLYPCAYSMTFNVTGNKLNGILNQRSQDTLTANNWNVVQYAVLLHMFAQVSGLEVGEFVHVISDAHIYDRHVPIVEEILQNPQYPAPTFKMNKDVKNFYDFTVDDFELENYQYTKLEKKIEVAI
;
A
#
# COMPACT_ATOMS: atom_id res chain seq x y z
N MET A 1 -4.56 10.87 -19.85
CA MET A 1 -5.38 10.34 -18.74
C MET A 1 -4.70 9.08 -18.28
N SER A 2 -4.39 8.97 -16.99
CA SER A 2 -3.77 7.76 -16.45
C SER A 2 -4.83 6.71 -16.12
N ILE A 3 -4.47 5.43 -16.19
CA ILE A 3 -5.36 4.33 -15.75
C ILE A 3 -5.60 4.43 -14.23
N ALA A 4 -4.60 4.87 -13.47
CA ALA A 4 -4.74 5.06 -12.03
C ALA A 4 -5.82 6.09 -11.67
N ASP A 5 -5.90 7.22 -12.38
CA ASP A 5 -6.98 8.20 -12.19
C ASP A 5 -8.34 7.60 -12.49
N GLN A 6 -8.46 6.88 -13.61
CA GLN A 6 -9.73 6.26 -14.01
C GLN A 6 -10.21 5.23 -12.96
N ILE A 7 -9.31 4.40 -12.47
CA ILE A 7 -9.62 3.41 -11.44
C ILE A 7 -10.03 4.13 -10.13
N PHE A 8 -9.30 5.16 -9.72
CA PHE A 8 -9.63 5.93 -8.51
C PHE A 8 -10.99 6.61 -8.63
N ILE A 9 -11.28 7.25 -9.76
CA ILE A 9 -12.59 7.89 -10.04
C ILE A 9 -13.70 6.85 -9.95
N ASN A 10 -13.56 5.72 -10.65
CA ASN A 10 -14.56 4.66 -10.65
C ASN A 10 -14.80 4.09 -9.24
N THR A 11 -13.71 3.87 -8.47
CA THR A 11 -13.80 3.40 -7.09
C THR A 11 -14.55 4.40 -6.20
N CYS A 12 -14.18 5.68 -6.26
CA CYS A 12 -14.84 6.72 -5.47
C CYS A 12 -16.32 6.86 -5.85
N ARG A 13 -16.64 6.86 -7.16
CA ARG A 13 -18.03 6.92 -7.63
C ARG A 13 -18.85 5.71 -7.18
N ASP A 14 -18.31 4.50 -7.30
CA ASP A 14 -19.01 3.31 -6.83
C ASP A 14 -19.28 3.34 -5.31
N ILE A 15 -18.35 3.87 -4.51
CA ILE A 15 -18.59 4.05 -3.08
C ILE A 15 -19.65 5.11 -2.82
N LEU A 16 -19.57 6.30 -3.45
CA LEU A 16 -20.48 7.40 -3.22
C LEU A 16 -21.91 7.10 -3.71
N ASP A 17 -22.02 6.46 -4.89
CA ASP A 17 -23.31 6.25 -5.56
C ASP A 17 -24.03 4.96 -5.08
N ASN A 18 -23.25 3.93 -4.69
CA ASN A 18 -23.76 2.59 -4.40
C ASN A 18 -23.30 2.02 -3.05
N GLY A 19 -22.56 2.78 -2.26
CA GLY A 19 -22.11 2.37 -0.94
C GLY A 19 -23.22 2.47 0.10
N ILE A 20 -22.97 1.88 1.26
CA ILE A 20 -23.88 1.89 2.41
C ILE A 20 -23.24 2.68 3.53
N SER A 21 -23.99 3.66 4.08
CA SER A 21 -23.56 4.42 5.26
C SER A 21 -23.67 3.56 6.53
N ASP A 22 -22.75 3.80 7.47
CA ASP A 22 -22.80 3.26 8.83
C ASP A 22 -23.18 4.31 9.88
N GLU A 23 -23.85 5.40 9.45
CA GLU A 23 -24.24 6.54 10.30
C GLU A 23 -25.05 6.13 11.52
N ASP A 24 -25.92 5.11 11.40
CA ASP A 24 -26.76 4.58 12.48
C ASP A 24 -26.07 3.51 13.34
N LEU A 25 -24.80 3.17 13.07
CA LEU A 25 -24.07 2.11 13.76
C LEU A 25 -23.00 2.70 14.71
N PRO A 26 -22.70 2.02 15.83
CA PRO A 26 -21.54 2.38 16.63
C PRO A 26 -20.26 2.12 15.85
N VAL A 27 -19.39 3.11 15.75
CA VAL A 27 -18.11 3.02 15.08
C VAL A 27 -16.96 3.25 16.06
N ARG A 28 -15.82 2.57 15.81
CA ARG A 28 -14.63 2.73 16.64
C ARG A 28 -13.87 4.02 16.36
N PRO A 29 -13.63 4.39 15.05
CA PRO A 29 -12.82 5.57 14.76
C PRO A 29 -13.53 6.86 15.13
N HIS A 30 -12.73 7.85 15.52
CA HIS A 30 -13.20 9.18 15.90
C HIS A 30 -12.36 10.25 15.20
N TRP A 31 -12.98 11.40 14.97
CA TRP A 31 -12.28 12.60 14.56
C TRP A 31 -11.49 13.20 15.73
N LEU A 32 -10.56 14.12 15.45
CA LEU A 32 -9.75 14.78 16.49
C LEU A 32 -10.58 15.52 17.55
N ASP A 33 -11.80 15.93 17.23
CA ASP A 33 -12.75 16.57 18.16
C ASP A 33 -13.55 15.55 19.00
N GLY A 34 -13.28 14.25 18.85
CA GLY A 34 -13.93 13.18 19.60
C GLY A 34 -15.28 12.73 19.01
N THR A 35 -15.75 13.33 17.91
CA THR A 35 -16.98 12.86 17.27
C THR A 35 -16.75 11.55 16.51
N PRO A 36 -17.76 10.64 16.44
CA PRO A 36 -17.65 9.42 15.66
C PRO A 36 -17.34 9.72 14.20
N ALA A 37 -16.43 8.94 13.61
CA ALA A 37 -16.07 9.05 12.19
C ALA A 37 -16.81 7.96 11.39
N HIS A 38 -17.95 8.33 10.83
CA HIS A 38 -18.77 7.44 10.02
C HIS A 38 -18.29 7.32 8.59
N THR A 39 -18.67 6.24 7.91
CA THR A 39 -18.22 5.96 6.55
C THR A 39 -19.38 5.62 5.62
N ILE A 40 -19.17 5.89 4.32
CA ILE A 40 -19.87 5.24 3.23
C ILE A 40 -18.93 4.17 2.69
N LYS A 41 -19.37 2.93 2.61
CA LYS A 41 -18.49 1.80 2.29
C LYS A 41 -19.07 0.86 1.25
N LYS A 42 -18.15 0.22 0.53
CA LYS A 42 -18.43 -0.79 -0.49
C LYS A 42 -17.66 -2.07 -0.17
N PHE A 43 -18.37 -3.20 -0.25
CA PHE A 43 -17.77 -4.51 -0.09
C PHE A 43 -17.07 -4.95 -1.37
N CYS A 44 -15.85 -5.43 -1.24
CA CYS A 44 -15.05 -6.12 -2.25
C CYS A 44 -14.84 -5.33 -3.55
N ILE A 45 -13.93 -4.36 -3.49
CA ILE A 45 -13.41 -3.69 -4.69
C ILE A 45 -12.14 -4.40 -5.14
N VAL A 46 -12.02 -4.64 -6.45
CA VAL A 46 -10.84 -5.25 -7.08
C VAL A 46 -10.31 -4.32 -8.16
N ASN A 47 -9.17 -3.71 -7.91
CA ASN A 47 -8.48 -2.83 -8.83
C ASN A 47 -7.30 -3.55 -9.48
N ARG A 48 -7.08 -3.33 -10.79
CA ARG A 48 -6.02 -4.00 -11.56
C ARG A 48 -5.17 -2.96 -12.28
N TYR A 49 -3.85 -3.08 -12.12
CA TYR A 49 -2.86 -2.15 -12.68
C TYR A 49 -1.82 -2.95 -13.47
N ASP A 50 -1.72 -2.72 -14.78
CA ASP A 50 -0.67 -3.30 -15.63
C ASP A 50 0.59 -2.45 -15.50
N LEU A 51 1.50 -2.86 -14.61
CA LEU A 51 2.74 -2.14 -14.32
C LEU A 51 3.74 -2.15 -15.50
N SER A 52 3.52 -3.00 -16.49
CA SER A 52 4.33 -3.00 -17.71
C SER A 52 3.98 -1.84 -18.65
N LYS A 53 2.83 -1.18 -18.44
CA LYS A 53 2.35 -0.08 -19.28
C LYS A 53 2.53 1.29 -18.63
N GLU A 54 2.14 1.43 -17.37
CA GLU A 54 2.28 2.69 -16.66
C GLU A 54 2.45 2.48 -15.15
N PHE A 55 3.06 3.45 -14.48
CA PHE A 55 3.16 3.46 -13.03
C PHE A 55 1.87 4.02 -12.41
N PRO A 56 1.25 3.31 -11.45
CA PRO A 56 -0.11 3.59 -11.00
C PRO A 56 -0.17 4.69 -9.93
N ILE A 57 0.21 5.91 -10.25
CA ILE A 57 0.06 7.08 -9.39
C ILE A 57 -1.01 8.02 -9.92
N ILE A 58 -1.91 8.49 -9.06
CA ILE A 58 -2.96 9.43 -9.46
C ILE A 58 -2.40 10.82 -9.72
N THR A 59 -3.04 11.54 -10.65
CA THR A 59 -2.71 12.92 -11.01
C THR A 59 -3.75 13.93 -10.50
N LEU A 60 -4.91 13.46 -10.09
CA LEU A 60 -6.01 14.26 -9.54
C LEU A 60 -5.61 15.04 -8.28
N ARG A 61 -4.70 14.52 -7.51
CA ARG A 61 -4.03 15.17 -6.39
C ARG A 61 -2.61 14.65 -6.22
N ARG A 62 -1.79 15.39 -5.49
CA ARG A 62 -0.44 14.95 -5.15
C ARG A 62 -0.46 13.71 -4.26
N THR A 63 0.33 12.69 -4.63
CA THR A 63 0.75 11.61 -3.73
C THR A 63 2.21 11.87 -3.33
N ALA A 64 2.52 11.80 -2.03
CA ALA A 64 3.88 12.02 -1.53
C ALA A 64 4.77 10.79 -1.82
N PHE A 65 5.20 10.67 -3.07
CA PHE A 65 5.88 9.51 -3.64
C PHE A 65 7.08 9.04 -2.82
N LYS A 66 7.99 9.95 -2.47
CA LYS A 66 9.21 9.61 -1.70
C LYS A 66 8.87 9.12 -0.29
N SER A 67 7.86 9.69 0.36
CA SER A 67 7.42 9.23 1.68
C SER A 67 6.75 7.86 1.62
N ALA A 68 5.99 7.58 0.56
CA ALA A 68 5.40 6.26 0.36
C ALA A 68 6.47 5.18 0.15
N ILE A 69 7.57 5.51 -0.56
CA ILE A 69 8.71 4.62 -0.72
C ILE A 69 9.45 4.41 0.61
N ASP A 70 9.75 5.48 1.35
CA ASP A 70 10.43 5.38 2.64
C ASP A 70 9.69 4.43 3.59
N GLU A 71 8.35 4.54 3.63
CA GLU A 71 7.53 3.64 4.44
C GLU A 71 7.56 2.19 3.96
N ILE A 72 7.46 1.92 2.65
CA ILE A 72 7.50 0.52 2.19
C ILE A 72 8.87 -0.11 2.41
N LEU A 73 9.97 0.67 2.30
CA LEU A 73 11.31 0.22 2.65
C LEU A 73 11.45 -0.02 4.16
N TRP A 74 10.85 0.83 5.00
CA TRP A 74 10.79 0.65 6.44
C TRP A 74 10.10 -0.67 6.82
N ILE A 75 8.95 -0.97 6.18
CA ILE A 75 8.19 -2.20 6.42
C ILE A 75 8.94 -3.44 5.88
N TRP A 76 9.41 -3.42 4.62
CA TRP A 76 9.84 -4.63 3.92
C TRP A 76 11.36 -4.87 3.95
N GLN A 77 12.18 -3.83 3.97
CA GLN A 77 13.64 -3.98 4.05
C GLN A 77 14.13 -3.96 5.49
N LYS A 78 13.82 -2.87 6.21
CA LYS A 78 14.24 -2.70 7.61
C LYS A 78 13.50 -3.68 8.53
N LYS A 79 12.29 -4.13 8.13
CA LYS A 79 11.42 -5.00 8.94
C LYS A 79 11.20 -4.41 10.33
N SER A 80 11.15 -3.08 10.39
CA SER A 80 11.06 -2.32 11.62
C SER A 80 9.61 -2.09 12.04
N ASN A 81 9.40 -1.96 13.34
CA ASN A 81 8.19 -1.50 13.97
C ASN A 81 8.41 -0.23 14.81
N ASN A 82 9.57 0.42 14.63
CA ASN A 82 9.91 1.65 15.34
C ASN A 82 9.86 2.85 14.40
N VAL A 83 9.05 3.86 14.74
CA VAL A 83 8.85 5.07 13.93
C VAL A 83 10.11 5.93 13.80
N HIS A 84 11.09 5.78 14.69
CA HIS A 84 12.37 6.49 14.60
C HIS A 84 13.24 6.03 13.40
N ASP A 85 12.91 4.87 12.81
CA ASP A 85 13.54 4.36 11.59
C ASP A 85 12.88 4.89 10.31
N LEU A 86 11.80 5.68 10.45
CA LEU A 86 11.02 6.27 9.37
C LEU A 86 11.20 7.79 9.35
N ASN A 87 11.35 8.40 8.18
CA ASN A 87 11.55 9.84 8.07
C ASN A 87 10.24 10.65 8.16
N SER A 88 9.08 10.00 7.95
CA SER A 88 7.78 10.65 8.03
C SER A 88 7.12 10.42 9.39
N HIS A 89 6.20 11.32 9.77
CA HIS A 89 5.48 11.29 11.04
C HIS A 89 4.07 10.67 10.93
N ILE A 90 3.81 9.93 9.87
CA ILE A 90 2.47 9.38 9.59
C ILE A 90 2.05 8.27 10.54
N TRP A 91 2.99 7.67 11.26
CA TRP A 91 2.76 6.58 12.22
C TRP A 91 2.81 7.01 13.69
N ASP A 92 3.13 8.29 13.98
CA ASP A 92 3.33 8.77 15.35
C ASP A 92 2.11 8.55 16.26
N SER A 93 0.89 8.63 15.71
CA SER A 93 -0.34 8.42 16.47
C SER A 93 -0.55 6.99 17.00
N TRP A 94 0.18 6.02 16.46
CA TRP A 94 0.13 4.61 16.86
C TRP A 94 1.39 4.14 17.59
N ALA A 95 2.39 5.01 17.72
CA ALA A 95 3.62 4.69 18.43
C ALA A 95 3.47 4.91 19.94
N ASP A 96 4.10 4.03 20.73
CA ASP A 96 4.26 4.23 22.16
C ASP A 96 5.43 5.18 22.49
N GLU A 97 5.73 5.35 23.78
CA GLU A 97 6.80 6.23 24.26
C GLU A 97 8.20 5.84 23.75
N THR A 98 8.39 4.59 23.33
CA THR A 98 9.66 4.09 22.75
C THR A 98 9.72 4.24 21.24
N GLY A 99 8.65 4.73 20.61
CA GLY A 99 8.49 4.81 19.18
C GLY A 99 8.02 3.50 18.54
N SER A 100 7.62 2.49 19.31
CA SER A 100 7.16 1.21 18.79
C SER A 100 5.67 1.25 18.42
N ILE A 101 5.31 0.61 17.30
CA ILE A 101 3.91 0.30 16.93
C ILE A 101 3.50 -1.14 17.34
N GLY A 102 4.24 -1.75 18.23
CA GLY A 102 4.04 -3.12 18.68
C GLY A 102 4.50 -4.15 17.63
N LYS A 103 4.01 -5.38 17.72
CA LYS A 103 4.38 -6.49 16.81
C LYS A 103 3.68 -6.40 15.43
N ALA A 104 3.54 -5.18 14.89
CA ALA A 104 2.81 -4.93 13.67
C ALA A 104 3.75 -4.79 12.45
N TYR A 105 3.18 -4.91 11.26
CA TYR A 105 3.80 -4.65 9.95
C TYR A 105 5.20 -5.25 9.76
N GLY A 106 6.26 -4.44 9.77
CA GLY A 106 7.63 -4.87 9.51
C GLY A 106 8.10 -5.96 10.48
N TYR A 107 7.70 -5.89 11.75
CA TYR A 107 8.00 -6.93 12.73
C TYR A 107 7.55 -8.32 12.23
N GLN A 108 6.32 -8.45 11.73
CA GLN A 108 5.78 -9.72 11.26
C GLN A 108 6.50 -10.24 10.02
N LEU A 109 6.99 -9.37 9.14
CA LEU A 109 7.81 -9.77 7.99
C LEU A 109 9.17 -10.35 8.42
N GLY A 110 9.73 -9.85 9.53
CA GLY A 110 11.01 -10.27 10.08
C GLY A 110 10.95 -11.56 10.91
N VAL A 111 9.76 -12.06 11.27
CA VAL A 111 9.62 -13.32 12.02
C VAL A 111 10.08 -14.48 11.15
N LYS A 112 11.06 -15.23 11.69
CA LYS A 112 11.64 -16.37 10.99
C LYS A 112 10.79 -17.62 11.13
N SER A 113 10.75 -18.40 10.06
CA SER A 113 10.12 -19.72 10.00
C SER A 113 11.08 -20.75 9.42
N VAL A 114 10.92 -22.01 9.84
CA VAL A 114 11.74 -23.13 9.38
C VAL A 114 11.09 -23.78 8.15
N TYR A 115 11.86 -23.89 7.08
CA TYR A 115 11.51 -24.57 5.84
C TYR A 115 12.47 -25.74 5.58
N PRO A 116 12.16 -26.65 4.65
CA PRO A 116 13.11 -27.72 4.29
C PRO A 116 14.46 -27.20 3.80
N GLU A 117 14.49 -26.01 3.18
CA GLU A 117 15.68 -25.38 2.63
C GLU A 117 16.48 -24.53 3.63
N GLY A 118 15.92 -24.30 4.84
CA GLY A 118 16.56 -23.50 5.88
C GLY A 118 15.60 -22.60 6.64
N GLU A 119 16.15 -21.68 7.40
CA GLU A 119 15.40 -20.69 8.17
C GLU A 119 15.34 -19.37 7.40
N PHE A 120 14.13 -18.87 7.16
CA PHE A 120 13.90 -17.62 6.43
C PHE A 120 12.85 -16.77 7.17
N ASP A 121 12.99 -15.46 7.09
CA ASP A 121 11.86 -14.57 7.29
C ASP A 121 10.99 -14.50 6.01
N GLN A 122 9.87 -13.81 6.08
CA GLN A 122 8.91 -13.82 4.98
C GLN A 122 9.46 -13.16 3.69
N VAL A 123 10.27 -12.10 3.83
CA VAL A 123 10.87 -11.37 2.68
C VAL A 123 11.95 -12.21 2.02
N ASP A 124 12.85 -12.78 2.82
CA ASP A 124 13.92 -13.66 2.34
C ASP A 124 13.36 -14.93 1.69
N ARG A 125 12.24 -15.45 2.21
CA ARG A 125 11.53 -16.58 1.60
C ARG A 125 10.98 -16.23 0.22
N VAL A 126 10.36 -15.07 0.05
CA VAL A 126 9.89 -14.60 -1.26
C VAL A 126 11.06 -14.46 -2.23
N LEU A 127 12.18 -13.83 -1.81
CA LEU A 127 13.37 -13.68 -2.64
C LEU A 127 13.96 -15.03 -3.07
N TYR A 128 14.02 -15.98 -2.13
CA TYR A 128 14.49 -17.35 -2.41
C TYR A 128 13.59 -18.04 -3.44
N ASP A 129 12.28 -18.02 -3.25
CA ASP A 129 11.33 -18.72 -4.12
C ASP A 129 11.28 -18.10 -5.53
N LEU A 130 11.30 -16.76 -5.65
CA LEU A 130 11.32 -16.10 -6.95
C LEU A 130 12.55 -16.46 -7.78
N LYS A 131 13.69 -16.71 -7.14
CA LYS A 131 14.94 -17.12 -7.82
C LYS A 131 15.02 -18.62 -8.10
N ASN A 132 14.55 -19.46 -7.17
CA ASN A 132 14.80 -20.91 -7.21
C ASN A 132 13.56 -21.71 -7.63
N ASN A 133 12.35 -21.19 -7.36
CA ASN A 133 11.07 -21.86 -7.60
C ASN A 133 10.01 -20.90 -8.16
N PRO A 134 10.28 -20.15 -9.24
CA PRO A 134 9.37 -19.09 -9.74
C PRO A 134 7.99 -19.61 -10.14
N SER A 135 7.85 -20.89 -10.48
CA SER A 135 6.56 -21.53 -10.78
C SER A 135 5.75 -21.93 -9.55
N SER A 136 6.27 -21.70 -8.34
CA SER A 136 5.58 -22.01 -7.10
C SER A 136 4.29 -21.19 -6.94
N ARG A 137 3.24 -21.86 -6.47
CA ARG A 137 1.95 -21.23 -6.10
C ARG A 137 1.87 -20.90 -4.60
N ARG A 138 3.01 -20.91 -3.91
CA ARG A 138 3.12 -20.74 -2.46
C ARG A 138 3.95 -19.51 -2.07
N ILE A 139 4.20 -18.61 -3.03
CA ILE A 139 4.98 -17.38 -2.79
C ILE A 139 4.03 -16.32 -2.25
N LEU A 140 4.01 -16.15 -0.95
CA LEU A 140 3.14 -15.17 -0.30
C LEU A 140 3.71 -14.73 1.05
N THR A 141 3.25 -13.57 1.50
CA THR A 141 3.46 -13.07 2.87
C THR A 141 2.11 -12.84 3.55
N ASN A 142 2.08 -12.97 4.87
CA ASN A 142 0.93 -12.63 5.69
C ASN A 142 1.41 -12.05 7.02
N ILE A 143 1.00 -10.82 7.29
CA ILE A 143 1.38 -10.09 8.51
C ILE A 143 0.23 -9.97 9.52
N TYR A 144 -0.93 -10.57 9.24
CA TYR A 144 -2.04 -10.65 10.17
C TYR A 144 -1.90 -11.92 11.02
N ASN A 145 -1.08 -11.82 12.08
CA ASN A 145 -0.79 -12.93 12.98
C ASN A 145 -1.72 -12.87 14.19
N PHE A 146 -2.65 -13.82 14.29
CA PHE A 146 -3.64 -13.88 15.36
C PHE A 146 -3.03 -14.01 16.76
N GLN A 147 -1.84 -14.62 16.88
CA GLN A 147 -1.16 -14.77 18.18
C GLN A 147 -0.62 -13.46 18.72
N ASP A 148 -0.28 -12.51 17.84
CA ASP A 148 0.35 -11.24 18.21
C ASP A 148 -0.59 -10.04 18.14
N LEU A 149 -1.89 -10.22 17.75
CA LEU A 149 -2.82 -9.09 17.58
C LEU A 149 -2.93 -8.19 18.84
N HIS A 150 -2.89 -8.80 20.02
CA HIS A 150 -2.99 -8.09 21.28
C HIS A 150 -1.77 -7.19 21.59
N GLU A 151 -0.66 -7.39 20.88
CA GLU A 151 0.56 -6.58 20.97
C GLU A 151 0.71 -5.61 19.77
N MET A 152 -0.27 -5.54 18.87
CA MET A 152 -0.27 -4.63 17.73
C MET A 152 -1.06 -3.36 18.08
N HIS A 153 -0.44 -2.19 17.95
CA HIS A 153 -1.15 -0.92 18.19
C HIS A 153 -2.11 -0.57 17.04
N LEU A 154 -1.82 -1.07 15.83
CA LEU A 154 -2.72 -1.03 14.68
C LEU A 154 -2.69 -2.37 13.96
N TYR A 155 -3.86 -3.01 13.82
CA TYR A 155 -3.99 -4.25 13.05
C TYR A 155 -3.75 -3.98 11.57
N PRO A 156 -2.91 -4.79 10.88
CA PRO A 156 -2.56 -4.55 9.49
C PRO A 156 -3.79 -4.44 8.58
N CYS A 157 -3.89 -3.34 7.85
CA CYS A 157 -4.93 -3.14 6.83
C CYS A 157 -4.57 -3.88 5.55
N ALA A 158 -3.40 -3.59 4.97
CA ALA A 158 -2.75 -4.34 3.90
C ALA A 158 -2.02 -5.53 4.52
N TYR A 159 -2.64 -6.70 4.54
CA TYR A 159 -2.21 -7.79 5.42
C TYR A 159 -1.53 -8.96 4.72
N SER A 160 -1.73 -9.12 3.42
CA SER A 160 -1.18 -10.27 2.68
C SER A 160 -0.82 -9.87 1.26
N MET A 161 0.35 -10.31 0.81
CA MET A 161 0.81 -10.15 -0.56
C MET A 161 1.10 -11.53 -1.16
N THR A 162 0.46 -11.84 -2.29
CA THR A 162 0.71 -13.06 -3.05
C THR A 162 1.47 -12.71 -4.32
N PHE A 163 2.51 -13.46 -4.62
CA PHE A 163 3.34 -13.31 -5.81
C PHE A 163 3.12 -14.49 -6.76
N ASN A 164 3.07 -14.21 -8.06
CA ASN A 164 2.91 -15.22 -9.09
C ASN A 164 3.76 -14.86 -10.32
N VAL A 165 4.49 -15.83 -10.83
CA VAL A 165 5.25 -15.67 -12.09
C VAL A 165 4.51 -16.37 -13.21
N THR A 166 4.11 -15.60 -14.22
CA THR A 166 3.48 -16.12 -15.44
C THR A 166 4.33 -15.74 -16.65
N GLY A 167 4.86 -16.73 -17.35
CA GLY A 167 5.91 -16.51 -18.34
C GLY A 167 7.16 -15.96 -17.67
N ASN A 168 7.58 -14.74 -18.03
CA ASN A 168 8.69 -14.02 -17.41
C ASN A 168 8.22 -12.83 -16.55
N LYS A 169 6.90 -12.72 -16.28
CA LYS A 169 6.34 -11.57 -15.58
C LYS A 169 5.99 -11.91 -14.14
N LEU A 170 6.45 -11.05 -13.21
CA LEU A 170 6.05 -11.08 -11.81
C LEU A 170 4.77 -10.30 -11.62
N ASN A 171 3.71 -10.99 -11.20
CA ASN A 171 2.43 -10.43 -10.81
C ASN A 171 2.28 -10.45 -9.30
N GLY A 172 1.44 -9.55 -8.76
CA GLY A 172 1.18 -9.50 -7.33
C GLY A 172 -0.28 -9.22 -7.00
N ILE A 173 -0.77 -9.84 -5.92
CA ILE A 173 -2.10 -9.56 -5.34
C ILE A 173 -1.90 -9.05 -3.93
N LEU A 174 -2.31 -7.81 -3.68
CA LEU A 174 -2.43 -7.26 -2.33
C LEU A 174 -3.85 -7.51 -1.81
N ASN A 175 -3.96 -8.17 -0.67
CA ASN A 175 -5.21 -8.29 0.07
C ASN A 175 -5.22 -7.25 1.20
N GLN A 176 -6.23 -6.39 1.17
CA GLN A 176 -6.47 -5.33 2.15
C GLN A 176 -7.84 -5.47 2.76
N ARG A 177 -7.92 -5.58 4.10
CA ARG A 177 -9.20 -5.79 4.80
C ARG A 177 -10.02 -4.51 4.95
N SER A 178 -9.36 -3.35 4.95
CA SER A 178 -9.98 -2.05 5.22
C SER A 178 -9.15 -0.95 4.57
N GLN A 179 -9.79 0.00 3.89
CA GLN A 179 -9.10 1.08 3.20
C GLN A 179 -9.89 2.38 3.23
N ASP A 180 -9.32 3.41 3.87
CA ASP A 180 -9.70 4.80 3.61
C ASP A 180 -9.29 5.16 2.16
N THR A 181 -10.29 5.30 1.31
CA THR A 181 -10.05 5.51 -0.13
C THR A 181 -9.42 6.86 -0.41
N LEU A 182 -9.69 7.88 0.40
CA LEU A 182 -9.08 9.20 0.19
C LEU A 182 -7.61 9.19 0.63
N THR A 183 -7.28 8.72 1.82
CA THR A 183 -5.94 8.90 2.39
C THR A 183 -4.99 7.76 2.01
N ALA A 184 -5.45 6.51 2.02
CA ALA A 184 -4.60 5.34 1.91
C ALA A 184 -4.58 4.68 0.52
N ASN A 185 -5.64 4.83 -0.32
CA ASN A 185 -5.73 4.06 -1.56
C ASN A 185 -4.48 4.23 -2.44
N ASN A 186 -4.22 5.42 -2.94
CA ASN A 186 -3.11 5.60 -3.86
C ASN A 186 -1.74 5.51 -3.18
N TRP A 187 -1.67 5.77 -1.89
CA TRP A 187 -0.47 5.54 -1.09
C TRP A 187 -0.06 4.06 -1.14
N ASN A 188 -0.97 3.15 -0.80
CA ASN A 188 -0.69 1.72 -0.84
C ASN A 188 -0.44 1.22 -2.27
N VAL A 189 -1.19 1.72 -3.27
CA VAL A 189 -0.97 1.35 -4.69
C VAL A 189 0.45 1.68 -5.13
N VAL A 190 0.95 2.89 -4.83
CA VAL A 190 2.32 3.31 -5.14
C VAL A 190 3.34 2.42 -4.43
N GLN A 191 3.15 2.17 -3.13
CA GLN A 191 4.04 1.34 -2.32
C GLN A 191 4.21 -0.07 -2.91
N TYR A 192 3.11 -0.76 -3.16
CA TYR A 192 3.16 -2.14 -3.64
C TYR A 192 3.52 -2.25 -5.12
N ALA A 193 3.28 -1.21 -5.93
CA ALA A 193 3.82 -1.14 -7.28
C ALA A 193 5.35 -1.05 -7.27
N VAL A 194 5.92 -0.16 -6.45
CA VAL A 194 7.38 -0.06 -6.26
C VAL A 194 7.95 -1.38 -5.77
N LEU A 195 7.31 -2.00 -4.78
CA LEU A 195 7.73 -3.29 -4.22
C LEU A 195 7.80 -4.39 -5.30
N LEU A 196 6.79 -4.49 -6.17
CA LEU A 196 6.80 -5.45 -7.29
C LEU A 196 7.93 -5.17 -8.29
N HIS A 197 8.21 -3.92 -8.61
CA HIS A 197 9.35 -3.55 -9.44
C HIS A 197 10.68 -3.97 -8.81
N MET A 198 10.85 -3.77 -7.49
CA MET A 198 12.05 -4.18 -6.75
C MET A 198 12.24 -5.70 -6.82
N PHE A 199 11.22 -6.47 -6.46
CA PHE A 199 11.28 -7.95 -6.51
C PHE A 199 11.54 -8.47 -7.93
N ALA A 200 10.88 -7.90 -8.94
CA ALA A 200 11.10 -8.29 -10.34
C ALA A 200 12.55 -8.05 -10.74
N GLN A 201 13.11 -6.86 -10.49
CA GLN A 201 14.48 -6.53 -10.85
C GLN A 201 15.52 -7.47 -10.22
N VAL A 202 15.45 -7.68 -8.90
CA VAL A 202 16.46 -8.50 -8.18
C VAL A 202 16.31 -9.99 -8.46
N SER A 203 15.17 -10.42 -8.99
CA SER A 203 14.92 -11.82 -9.39
C SER A 203 15.10 -12.06 -10.89
N GLY A 204 15.47 -11.03 -11.68
CA GLY A 204 15.66 -11.14 -13.11
C GLY A 204 14.36 -11.35 -13.91
N LEU A 205 13.24 -10.90 -13.34
CA LEU A 205 11.90 -10.98 -13.94
C LEU A 205 11.48 -9.62 -14.51
N GLU A 206 10.53 -9.64 -15.42
CA GLU A 206 9.80 -8.44 -15.84
C GLU A 206 8.65 -8.16 -14.84
N VAL A 207 8.31 -6.89 -14.62
CA VAL A 207 7.12 -6.56 -13.84
C VAL A 207 5.86 -6.83 -14.67
N GLY A 208 4.84 -7.38 -14.03
CA GLY A 208 3.56 -7.72 -14.65
C GLY A 208 2.40 -6.89 -14.08
N GLU A 209 1.38 -7.57 -13.60
CA GLU A 209 0.16 -6.95 -13.09
C GLU A 209 0.16 -6.88 -11.56
N PHE A 210 -0.29 -5.75 -11.05
CA PHE A 210 -0.63 -5.56 -9.64
C PHE A 210 -2.15 -5.57 -9.48
N VAL A 211 -2.66 -6.46 -8.65
CA VAL A 211 -4.09 -6.54 -8.29
C VAL A 211 -4.27 -6.16 -6.84
N HIS A 212 -5.15 -5.21 -6.58
CA HIS A 212 -5.48 -4.74 -5.24
C HIS A 212 -6.89 -5.16 -4.89
N VAL A 213 -7.02 -6.09 -3.95
CA VAL A 213 -8.30 -6.62 -3.44
C VAL A 213 -8.58 -5.96 -2.10
N ILE A 214 -9.68 -5.22 -2.03
CA ILE A 214 -10.07 -4.42 -0.85
C ILE A 214 -11.41 -4.95 -0.35
N SER A 215 -11.43 -5.52 0.86
CA SER A 215 -12.67 -6.09 1.42
C SER A 215 -13.66 -5.01 1.83
N ASP A 216 -13.19 -3.95 2.51
CA ASP A 216 -13.97 -2.79 2.94
C ASP A 216 -13.30 -1.52 2.39
N ALA A 217 -13.82 -1.00 1.30
CA ALA A 217 -13.39 0.27 0.71
C ALA A 217 -14.37 1.36 1.14
N HIS A 218 -13.87 2.40 1.82
CA HIS A 218 -14.73 3.42 2.39
C HIS A 218 -14.22 4.84 2.18
N ILE A 219 -15.16 5.78 2.29
CA ILE A 219 -14.92 7.22 2.34
C ILE A 219 -15.57 7.71 3.63
N TYR A 220 -14.79 8.37 4.50
CA TYR A 220 -15.32 8.97 5.71
C TYR A 220 -16.25 10.14 5.40
N ASP A 221 -17.22 10.39 6.27
CA ASP A 221 -18.25 11.45 6.17
C ASP A 221 -17.64 12.83 5.85
N ARG A 222 -16.63 13.26 6.61
CA ARG A 222 -15.93 14.54 6.39
C ARG A 222 -15.06 14.55 5.14
N HIS A 223 -14.75 13.40 4.59
CA HIS A 223 -13.98 13.28 3.36
C HIS A 223 -14.83 13.39 2.09
N VAL A 224 -16.15 13.16 2.15
CA VAL A 224 -17.03 13.18 0.99
C VAL A 224 -16.90 14.48 0.16
N PRO A 225 -16.98 15.70 0.75
CA PRO A 225 -16.84 16.92 -0.03
C PRO A 225 -15.45 17.09 -0.66
N ILE A 226 -14.41 16.56 0.00
CA ILE A 226 -13.02 16.62 -0.50
C ILE A 226 -12.86 15.67 -1.70
N VAL A 227 -13.42 14.47 -1.61
CA VAL A 227 -13.42 13.51 -2.71
C VAL A 227 -14.16 14.07 -3.90
N GLU A 228 -15.35 14.65 -3.72
CA GLU A 228 -16.12 15.27 -4.80
C GLU A 228 -15.35 16.39 -5.51
N GLU A 229 -14.63 17.23 -4.76
CA GLU A 229 -13.73 18.25 -5.31
C GLU A 229 -12.60 17.62 -6.13
N ILE A 230 -11.92 16.60 -5.60
CA ILE A 230 -10.82 15.91 -6.28
C ILE A 230 -11.29 15.26 -7.59
N LEU A 231 -12.48 14.68 -7.61
CA LEU A 231 -13.04 14.06 -8.82
C LEU A 231 -13.32 15.04 -9.97
N GLN A 232 -13.36 16.35 -9.72
CA GLN A 232 -13.48 17.39 -10.73
C GLN A 232 -12.14 17.92 -11.24
N ASN A 233 -11.03 17.52 -10.62
CA ASN A 233 -9.70 18.00 -10.98
C ASN A 233 -9.28 17.49 -12.37
N PRO A 234 -8.47 18.29 -13.10
CA PRO A 234 -7.92 17.85 -14.37
C PRO A 234 -7.04 16.61 -14.20
N GLN A 235 -7.11 15.73 -15.18
CA GLN A 235 -6.29 14.52 -15.25
C GLN A 235 -5.12 14.76 -16.20
N TYR A 236 -3.93 14.32 -15.78
CA TYR A 236 -2.71 14.42 -16.58
C TYR A 236 -2.28 13.03 -17.06
N PRO A 237 -1.35 12.93 -18.04
CA PRO A 237 -0.72 11.67 -18.40
C PRO A 237 0.01 11.05 -17.20
N ALA A 238 0.07 9.72 -17.16
CA ALA A 238 0.88 9.02 -16.17
C ALA A 238 2.35 9.44 -16.29
N PRO A 239 3.06 9.66 -15.17
CA PRO A 239 4.48 9.96 -15.19
C PRO A 239 5.30 8.74 -15.64
N THR A 240 6.52 9.00 -16.08
CA THR A 240 7.49 7.94 -16.33
C THR A 240 8.15 7.54 -15.01
N PHE A 241 7.97 6.29 -14.62
CA PHE A 241 8.66 5.72 -13.46
C PHE A 241 10.05 5.24 -13.84
N LYS A 242 11.04 5.65 -13.04
CA LYS A 242 12.43 5.19 -13.15
C LYS A 242 12.90 4.57 -11.86
N MET A 243 13.64 3.49 -11.99
CA MET A 243 14.31 2.80 -10.90
C MET A 243 15.75 2.54 -11.28
N ASN A 244 16.68 2.73 -10.35
CA ASN A 244 18.11 2.47 -10.56
C ASN A 244 18.35 1.00 -10.91
N LYS A 245 18.83 0.77 -12.15
CA LYS A 245 19.05 -0.58 -12.71
C LYS A 245 20.32 -1.25 -12.18
N ASP A 246 21.20 -0.51 -11.50
CA ASP A 246 22.45 -1.04 -10.97
C ASP A 246 22.28 -1.74 -9.63
N VAL A 247 21.17 -1.50 -8.91
CA VAL A 247 20.85 -2.19 -7.66
C VAL A 247 20.50 -3.66 -7.96
N LYS A 248 21.23 -4.60 -7.33
CA LYS A 248 21.11 -6.05 -7.54
C LYS A 248 20.62 -6.81 -6.31
N ASN A 249 20.65 -6.18 -5.15
CA ASN A 249 20.16 -6.77 -3.90
C ASN A 249 18.94 -5.99 -3.42
N PHE A 250 17.91 -6.69 -2.97
CA PHE A 250 16.67 -6.10 -2.47
C PHE A 250 16.90 -5.11 -1.32
N TYR A 251 17.88 -5.40 -0.47
CA TYR A 251 18.19 -4.59 0.72
C TYR A 251 19.07 -3.37 0.45
N ASP A 252 19.56 -3.20 -0.79
CA ASP A 252 20.43 -2.06 -1.16
C ASP A 252 19.63 -0.88 -1.76
N PHE A 253 18.33 -1.06 -2.06
CA PHE A 253 17.50 0.04 -2.52
C PHE A 253 17.34 1.11 -1.46
N THR A 254 17.43 2.36 -1.89
CA THR A 254 17.15 3.56 -1.10
C THR A 254 16.03 4.37 -1.74
N VAL A 255 15.49 5.34 -1.03
CA VAL A 255 14.46 6.25 -1.59
C VAL A 255 14.94 6.97 -2.85
N ASP A 256 16.25 7.22 -2.97
CA ASP A 256 16.82 7.96 -4.10
C ASP A 256 16.97 7.13 -5.38
N ASP A 257 16.83 5.81 -5.30
CA ASP A 257 16.85 4.92 -6.46
C ASP A 257 15.56 4.94 -7.28
N PHE A 258 14.56 5.72 -6.87
CA PHE A 258 13.26 5.82 -7.53
C PHE A 258 12.93 7.26 -7.91
N GLU A 259 12.46 7.47 -9.13
CA GLU A 259 12.11 8.78 -9.66
C GLU A 259 10.82 8.73 -10.49
N LEU A 260 10.07 9.83 -10.47
CA LEU A 260 8.95 10.09 -11.38
C LEU A 260 9.29 11.28 -12.27
N GLU A 261 9.44 11.03 -13.57
CA GLU A 261 9.59 12.12 -14.55
C GLU A 261 8.23 12.58 -15.05
N ASN A 262 8.09 13.89 -15.19
CA ASN A 262 6.86 14.53 -15.70
C ASN A 262 5.62 14.28 -14.83
N TYR A 263 5.76 14.09 -13.51
CA TYR A 263 4.63 13.95 -12.62
C TYR A 263 3.93 15.29 -12.43
N GLN A 264 2.78 15.43 -13.08
CA GLN A 264 1.87 16.57 -12.96
C GLN A 264 0.68 16.17 -12.09
N TYR A 265 0.20 17.09 -11.26
CA TYR A 265 -0.93 16.86 -10.35
C TYR A 265 -1.59 18.16 -9.95
N THR A 266 -2.83 18.08 -9.50
CA THR A 266 -3.49 19.23 -8.86
C THR A 266 -3.09 19.28 -7.37
N LYS A 267 -2.68 20.46 -6.92
CA LYS A 267 -2.39 20.68 -5.50
C LYS A 267 -3.69 20.83 -4.73
N LEU A 268 -3.86 20.02 -3.69
CA LEU A 268 -4.96 20.17 -2.75
C LEU A 268 -4.56 21.20 -1.68
N GLU A 269 -5.35 22.26 -1.53
CA GLU A 269 -5.08 23.31 -0.54
C GLU A 269 -5.57 22.93 0.88
N LYS A 270 -6.53 22.01 0.97
CA LYS A 270 -7.10 21.55 2.23
C LYS A 270 -6.21 20.50 2.89
N LYS A 271 -6.03 20.61 4.21
CA LYS A 271 -5.47 19.52 5.02
C LYS A 271 -6.54 18.44 5.19
N ILE A 272 -6.18 17.21 4.88
CA ILE A 272 -7.04 16.05 5.13
C ILE A 272 -6.84 15.62 6.59
N GLU A 273 -7.92 15.63 7.37
CA GLU A 273 -7.94 15.08 8.72
C GLU A 273 -7.98 13.56 8.66
N VAL A 274 -7.33 12.88 9.58
CA VAL A 274 -7.34 11.40 9.66
C VAL A 274 -8.16 10.99 10.86
N ALA A 275 -9.10 10.07 10.67
CA ALA A 275 -9.86 9.44 11.76
C ALA A 275 -8.97 8.39 12.45
N ILE A 276 -9.01 8.32 13.81
CA ILE A 276 -8.17 7.46 14.64
C ILE A 276 -9.02 6.47 15.45
#